data_27059071f9f509f5f145e717a4345653
#
_entry.id   27059071f9f509f5f145e717a4345653
#
_cell.length_a   1.000
_cell.length_b   1.000
_cell.length_c   1.000
_cell.angle_alpha   90.00
_cell.angle_beta   90.00
_cell.angle_gamma   90.00
#
_symmetry.space_group_name_H-M   'P 1'
#
loop_
_entity.id
_entity.type
_entity.pdbx_description
1 polymer ?
#
loop_
_entity_poly.entity_id
_entity_poly.type
_entity_poly.pdbx_seq_one_letter_code
_entity_poly.pdbx_strand_id
1 'polypeptide(L)'
;MKKIFLLAIILLVGGCGQKIQSVPPIPLPNKTFAETFDTDIYFDATVSMRGFTTNPTNNVYVTLPDLLGDLCGNAGAVNFFGFGEQIFELNGRSYRQFTTPEVYVEAITSVANVVERADTSHLSIIVTDLFESDADWSFVTKKIREKFFAAHLTVAVVGIRNSFAGEIFDVGLSAAKFNYNSFDDPNRYRPFYLLILGRDDAVKNFLRKFNERQTLPNDTGYFLLTENLSDADFSTFELSEVENFYSDDTLQLDGRIKEFGLDNFADAASFMVNWTYEPPIGACPIDFAQVETLAEIFSVDGENWLPREQNDVRAALLKDDRQSDLFLAKVSLTPEKSLSEGKANFVRIKISPTENGLRLPAWVEAWSVNVDGAIKNFDGSKTINLSRLLGSLKNSQFETSRPKLLEINFVVAP
;
A
#
# COMPACT_ATOMS: atom_id res chain seq x y z
N MET A 1 -29.23 -65.84 -57.70
CA MET A 1 -29.47 -64.83 -56.61
C MET A 1 -28.39 -65.01 -55.59
N LYS A 2 -27.31 -64.17 -55.67
CA LYS A 2 -26.19 -64.20 -54.74
C LYS A 2 -26.42 -63.07 -53.69
N LYS A 3 -26.59 -63.43 -52.44
CA LYS A 3 -26.66 -62.49 -51.31
C LYS A 3 -25.24 -62.11 -50.94
N ILE A 4 -24.88 -60.82 -51.10
CA ILE A 4 -23.65 -60.22 -50.63
C ILE A 4 -23.88 -59.75 -49.16
N PHE A 5 -23.15 -60.33 -48.20
CA PHE A 5 -23.10 -59.89 -46.79
C PHE A 5 -22.04 -58.76 -46.68
N LEU A 6 -22.54 -57.58 -46.45
CA LEU A 6 -21.66 -56.42 -46.16
C LEU A 6 -21.34 -56.41 -44.66
N LEU A 7 -20.10 -56.75 -44.32
CA LEU A 7 -19.59 -56.70 -42.92
C LEU A 7 -19.16 -55.27 -42.63
N ALA A 8 -19.93 -54.52 -41.86
CA ALA A 8 -19.57 -53.19 -41.39
C ALA A 8 -18.62 -53.35 -40.16
N ILE A 9 -17.34 -53.11 -40.37
CA ILE A 9 -16.36 -52.95 -39.25
C ILE A 9 -16.54 -51.56 -38.68
N ILE A 10 -17.14 -51.48 -37.50
CA ILE A 10 -17.19 -50.24 -36.67
C ILE A 10 -15.83 -50.18 -35.98
N LEU A 11 -14.96 -49.33 -36.49
CA LEU A 11 -13.75 -48.88 -35.77
C LEU A 11 -14.20 -47.97 -34.62
N LEU A 12 -14.24 -48.53 -33.43
CA LEU A 12 -14.28 -47.77 -32.19
C LEU A 12 -12.93 -47.09 -32.01
N VAL A 13 -12.76 -45.89 -32.52
CA VAL A 13 -11.69 -44.98 -32.12
C VAL A 13 -12.03 -44.57 -30.70
N GLY A 14 -11.48 -45.29 -29.73
CA GLY A 14 -11.47 -44.85 -28.33
C GLY A 14 -10.59 -43.62 -28.24
N GLY A 15 -11.16 -42.45 -28.44
CA GLY A 15 -10.52 -41.22 -28.08
C GLY A 15 -10.34 -41.24 -26.58
N CYS A 16 -9.08 -41.36 -26.10
CA CYS A 16 -8.72 -40.95 -24.76
C CYS A 16 -8.95 -39.44 -24.69
N GLY A 17 -10.20 -39.06 -24.46
CA GLY A 17 -10.50 -37.72 -24.00
C GLY A 17 -9.92 -37.62 -22.59
N GLN A 18 -8.83 -36.91 -22.42
CA GLN A 18 -8.38 -36.47 -21.11
C GLN A 18 -9.59 -35.83 -20.42
N LYS A 19 -10.02 -36.41 -19.31
CA LYS A 19 -11.08 -35.81 -18.49
C LYS A 19 -10.45 -34.52 -17.91
N ILE A 20 -10.94 -33.37 -18.38
CA ILE A 20 -10.67 -32.09 -17.73
C ILE A 20 -11.13 -32.24 -16.29
N GLN A 21 -10.19 -32.23 -15.37
CA GLN A 21 -10.52 -32.21 -13.93
C GLN A 21 -10.93 -30.78 -13.59
N SER A 22 -12.21 -30.58 -13.26
CA SER A 22 -12.66 -29.31 -12.72
C SER A 22 -12.10 -29.18 -11.30
N VAL A 23 -11.29 -28.18 -11.07
CA VAL A 23 -10.83 -27.80 -9.72
C VAL A 23 -11.72 -26.69 -9.14
N PRO A 24 -11.88 -26.63 -7.80
CA PRO A 24 -12.60 -25.53 -7.17
C PRO A 24 -11.95 -24.18 -7.52
N PRO A 25 -12.73 -23.07 -7.47
CA PRO A 25 -12.17 -21.73 -7.65
C PRO A 25 -10.99 -21.49 -6.71
N ILE A 26 -9.88 -21.03 -7.26
CA ILE A 26 -8.68 -20.76 -6.47
C ILE A 26 -8.92 -19.51 -5.62
N PRO A 27 -8.58 -19.52 -4.32
CA PRO A 27 -8.81 -18.39 -3.42
C PRO A 27 -7.78 -17.27 -3.65
N LEU A 28 -7.84 -16.64 -4.84
CA LEU A 28 -7.08 -15.43 -5.12
C LEU A 28 -7.82 -14.21 -4.57
N PRO A 29 -7.09 -13.23 -4.05
CA PRO A 29 -7.70 -11.96 -3.71
C PRO A 29 -8.29 -11.32 -4.98
N ASN A 30 -9.56 -10.93 -4.91
CA ASN A 30 -10.20 -10.19 -6.01
C ASN A 30 -9.52 -8.84 -6.16
N LYS A 31 -8.69 -8.66 -7.18
CA LYS A 31 -8.20 -7.34 -7.62
C LYS A 31 -9.32 -6.65 -8.41
N THR A 32 -10.34 -6.13 -7.73
CA THR A 32 -11.32 -5.23 -8.36
C THR A 32 -10.75 -3.82 -8.33
N PHE A 33 -10.27 -3.34 -9.45
CA PHE A 33 -9.95 -1.92 -9.64
C PHE A 33 -11.27 -1.19 -9.94
N ALA A 34 -11.79 -0.40 -9.00
CA ALA A 34 -12.84 0.53 -9.36
C ALA A 34 -12.18 1.75 -10.00
N GLU A 35 -12.57 2.05 -11.24
CA GLU A 35 -12.07 3.24 -11.96
C GLU A 35 -12.51 4.55 -11.30
N THR A 36 -13.58 4.50 -10.50
CA THR A 36 -14.16 5.67 -9.83
C THR A 36 -14.27 5.44 -8.33
N PHE A 37 -14.02 6.50 -7.56
CA PHE A 37 -14.20 6.56 -6.10
C PHE A 37 -14.55 7.97 -5.68
N ASP A 38 -15.39 8.09 -4.68
CA ASP A 38 -15.70 9.37 -4.06
C ASP A 38 -14.56 9.81 -3.14
N THR A 39 -14.38 11.12 -2.98
CA THR A 39 -13.31 11.67 -2.17
C THR A 39 -13.86 12.63 -1.13
N ASP A 40 -13.46 12.44 0.11
CA ASP A 40 -13.75 13.34 1.23
C ASP A 40 -12.47 14.09 1.64
N ILE A 41 -12.49 15.41 1.55
CA ILE A 41 -11.34 16.27 1.88
C ILE A 41 -11.65 17.07 3.13
N TYR A 42 -10.82 16.89 4.16
CA TYR A 42 -10.97 17.51 5.47
C TYR A 42 -9.86 18.53 5.69
N PHE A 43 -10.20 19.78 5.94
CA PHE A 43 -9.27 20.85 6.27
C PHE A 43 -9.29 21.13 7.78
N ASP A 44 -8.12 21.08 8.38
CA ASP A 44 -7.92 21.50 9.76
C ASP A 44 -8.16 23.02 9.89
N ALA A 45 -9.16 23.41 10.68
CA ALA A 45 -9.58 24.79 10.89
C ALA A 45 -8.96 25.43 12.15
N THR A 46 -7.95 24.78 12.74
CA THR A 46 -7.34 25.25 13.99
C THR A 46 -6.35 26.38 13.78
N VAL A 47 -6.13 27.13 14.84
CA VAL A 47 -5.23 28.29 14.83
C VAL A 47 -3.78 27.94 14.48
N SER A 48 -3.36 26.67 14.66
CA SER A 48 -2.02 26.19 14.27
C SER A 48 -1.79 26.27 12.76
N MET A 49 -2.85 26.05 11.97
CA MET A 49 -2.80 26.09 10.50
C MET A 49 -2.81 27.51 9.93
N ARG A 50 -3.23 28.50 10.71
CA ARG A 50 -3.38 29.90 10.25
C ARG A 50 -2.10 30.46 9.65
N GLY A 51 -0.94 30.10 10.20
CA GLY A 51 0.36 30.59 9.75
C GLY A 51 0.71 30.25 8.30
N PHE A 52 0.09 29.21 7.72
CA PHE A 52 0.30 28.84 6.32
C PHE A 52 -0.40 29.75 5.31
N THR A 53 -1.36 30.59 5.75
CA THR A 53 -2.10 31.51 4.86
C THR A 53 -1.57 32.95 4.87
N THR A 54 -0.60 33.26 5.73
CA THR A 54 -0.15 34.66 5.96
C THR A 54 0.72 35.23 4.85
N ASN A 55 1.39 34.38 4.06
CA ASN A 55 2.17 34.79 2.89
C ASN A 55 1.60 34.14 1.62
N PRO A 56 0.82 34.84 0.79
CA PRO A 56 0.18 34.27 -0.39
C PRO A 56 1.14 34.05 -1.58
N THR A 57 2.35 34.64 -1.55
CA THR A 57 3.29 34.55 -2.67
C THR A 57 4.00 33.19 -2.66
N ASN A 58 3.96 32.47 -3.78
CA ASN A 58 4.56 31.12 -3.92
C ASN A 58 4.11 30.13 -2.82
N ASN A 59 2.84 30.23 -2.42
CA ASN A 59 2.27 29.49 -1.32
C ASN A 59 1.40 28.34 -1.84
N VAL A 60 1.93 27.10 -1.75
CA VAL A 60 1.20 25.89 -2.18
C VAL A 60 -0.05 25.67 -1.36
N TYR A 61 -0.02 26.00 -0.05
CA TYR A 61 -1.17 25.82 0.83
C TYR A 61 -2.40 26.61 0.35
N VAL A 62 -2.20 27.84 -0.13
CA VAL A 62 -3.28 28.70 -0.63
C VAL A 62 -3.91 28.17 -1.93
N THR A 63 -3.15 27.43 -2.75
CA THR A 63 -3.66 26.81 -3.98
C THR A 63 -4.16 25.37 -3.79
N LEU A 64 -3.87 24.78 -2.64
CA LEU A 64 -4.14 23.37 -2.35
C LEU A 64 -5.63 22.98 -2.47
N PRO A 65 -6.61 23.78 -1.98
CA PRO A 65 -8.01 23.39 -2.06
C PRO A 65 -8.49 23.20 -3.51
N ASP A 66 -8.12 24.09 -4.41
CA ASP A 66 -8.46 23.98 -5.84
C ASP A 66 -7.68 22.81 -6.48
N LEU A 67 -6.40 22.63 -6.16
CA LEU A 67 -5.58 21.50 -6.63
C LEU A 67 -6.18 20.14 -6.25
N LEU A 68 -6.60 19.97 -5.01
CA LEU A 68 -7.22 18.70 -4.55
C LEU A 68 -8.57 18.48 -5.24
N GLY A 69 -9.39 19.55 -5.39
CA GLY A 69 -10.65 19.47 -6.13
C GLY A 69 -10.47 19.02 -7.58
N ASP A 70 -9.47 19.55 -8.26
CA ASP A 70 -9.17 19.20 -9.66
C ASP A 70 -8.62 17.77 -9.79
N LEU A 71 -7.77 17.33 -8.87
CA LEU A 71 -7.17 15.99 -8.90
C LEU A 71 -8.20 14.89 -8.65
N CYS A 72 -9.11 15.12 -7.71
CA CYS A 72 -10.09 14.13 -7.27
C CYS A 72 -11.38 14.16 -8.09
N GLY A 73 -11.77 15.32 -8.60
CA GLY A 73 -13.03 15.52 -9.33
C GLY A 73 -13.20 14.70 -10.61
N ASN A 74 -12.11 14.18 -11.16
CA ASN A 74 -12.16 13.28 -12.32
C ASN A 74 -12.41 11.81 -11.93
N ALA A 75 -12.35 11.47 -10.64
CA ALA A 75 -12.49 10.09 -10.16
C ALA A 75 -13.87 9.81 -9.56
N GLY A 76 -14.61 10.82 -9.09
CA GLY A 76 -15.91 10.69 -8.45
C GLY A 76 -16.39 12.00 -7.84
N ALA A 77 -17.36 11.93 -6.94
CA ALA A 77 -17.81 13.10 -6.18
C ALA A 77 -16.72 13.55 -5.20
N VAL A 78 -16.61 14.87 -4.99
CA VAL A 78 -15.66 15.45 -4.04
C VAL A 78 -16.43 16.23 -3.00
N ASN A 79 -16.32 15.82 -1.74
CA ASN A 79 -16.93 16.47 -0.61
C ASN A 79 -15.85 17.20 0.20
N PHE A 80 -16.15 18.38 0.66
CA PHE A 80 -15.23 19.18 1.45
C PHE A 80 -15.78 19.41 2.86
N PHE A 81 -14.89 19.26 3.85
CA PHE A 81 -15.20 19.43 5.26
C PHE A 81 -14.14 20.31 5.92
N GLY A 82 -14.54 21.06 6.92
CA GLY A 82 -13.64 21.65 7.90
C GLY A 82 -13.70 20.85 9.20
N PHE A 83 -12.63 20.83 9.97
CA PHE A 83 -12.63 20.21 11.28
C PHE A 83 -11.77 20.97 12.30
N GLY A 84 -12.16 20.83 13.55
CA GLY A 84 -11.48 21.23 14.76
C GLY A 84 -11.94 20.28 15.85
N GLU A 85 -12.63 20.77 16.87
CA GLU A 85 -13.33 19.91 17.82
C GLU A 85 -14.50 19.16 17.16
N GLN A 86 -15.21 19.81 16.24
CA GLN A 86 -16.30 19.24 15.44
C GLN A 86 -15.96 19.23 13.95
N ILE A 87 -16.62 18.34 13.20
CA ILE A 87 -16.53 18.29 11.75
C ILE A 87 -17.75 18.96 11.16
N PHE A 88 -17.54 19.85 10.18
CA PHE A 88 -18.61 20.59 9.50
C PHE A 88 -18.45 20.53 7.98
N GLU A 89 -19.56 20.47 7.26
CA GLU A 89 -19.58 20.40 5.80
C GLU A 89 -19.36 21.78 5.17
N LEU A 90 -18.67 21.78 4.03
CA LEU A 90 -18.40 22.97 3.24
C LEU A 90 -19.18 22.89 1.91
N ASN A 91 -20.20 23.74 1.78
CA ASN A 91 -21.07 23.74 0.62
C ASN A 91 -20.54 24.60 -0.55
N GLY A 92 -20.66 24.08 -1.76
CA GLY A 92 -20.27 24.80 -2.98
C GLY A 92 -18.77 25.13 -2.99
N ARG A 93 -18.44 26.42 -3.12
CA ARG A 93 -17.04 26.89 -3.15
C ARG A 93 -16.54 27.39 -1.79
N SER A 94 -17.24 27.12 -0.70
CA SER A 94 -16.86 27.60 0.62
C SER A 94 -15.53 26.98 1.12
N TYR A 95 -15.07 25.86 0.55
CA TYR A 95 -13.74 25.30 0.83
C TYR A 95 -12.60 26.29 0.55
N ARG A 96 -12.80 27.30 -0.34
CA ARG A 96 -11.80 28.34 -0.63
C ARG A 96 -11.55 29.28 0.55
N GLN A 97 -12.41 29.30 1.57
CA GLN A 97 -12.15 30.06 2.80
C GLN A 97 -10.86 29.62 3.49
N PHE A 98 -10.42 28.35 3.30
CA PHE A 98 -9.16 27.84 3.84
C PHE A 98 -7.91 28.43 3.19
N THR A 99 -8.07 29.29 2.19
CA THR A 99 -6.97 30.09 1.61
C THR A 99 -6.71 31.38 2.38
N THR A 100 -7.56 31.71 3.36
CA THR A 100 -7.49 32.97 4.13
C THR A 100 -7.41 32.72 5.64
N PRO A 101 -6.80 33.62 6.43
CA PRO A 101 -6.53 33.37 7.86
C PRO A 101 -7.78 33.40 8.75
N GLU A 102 -8.91 33.94 8.28
CA GLU A 102 -10.10 34.19 9.10
C GLU A 102 -10.83 32.92 9.51
N VAL A 103 -10.71 31.84 8.75
CA VAL A 103 -11.39 30.56 9.04
C VAL A 103 -10.75 29.78 10.19
N TYR A 104 -9.49 30.07 10.51
CA TYR A 104 -8.72 29.35 11.50
C TYR A 104 -8.95 29.87 12.90
N VAL A 105 -10.06 29.45 13.50
CA VAL A 105 -10.54 29.91 14.83
C VAL A 105 -10.65 28.80 15.86
N GLU A 106 -10.63 27.52 15.42
CA GLU A 106 -10.73 26.37 16.29
C GLU A 106 -9.48 26.24 17.19
N ALA A 107 -9.70 25.91 18.45
CA ALA A 107 -8.62 25.78 19.44
C ALA A 107 -8.10 24.34 19.57
N ILE A 108 -8.90 23.36 19.18
CA ILE A 108 -8.62 21.93 19.37
C ILE A 108 -8.64 21.23 18.02
N THR A 109 -7.57 20.50 17.73
CA THR A 109 -7.49 19.58 16.59
C THR A 109 -7.90 18.18 17.02
N SER A 110 -8.79 17.51 16.29
CA SER A 110 -9.16 16.12 16.51
C SER A 110 -9.11 15.31 15.22
N VAL A 111 -7.90 14.93 14.82
CA VAL A 111 -7.66 14.03 13.67
C VAL A 111 -8.33 12.67 13.92
N ALA A 112 -8.36 12.21 15.17
CA ALA A 112 -9.01 10.95 15.53
C ALA A 112 -10.51 10.91 15.18
N ASN A 113 -11.24 12.02 15.38
CA ASN A 113 -12.65 12.12 15.03
C ASN A 113 -12.84 12.06 13.50
N VAL A 114 -11.94 12.67 12.73
CA VAL A 114 -11.97 12.58 11.26
C VAL A 114 -11.72 11.15 10.80
N VAL A 115 -10.71 10.46 11.34
CA VAL A 115 -10.42 9.04 11.03
C VAL A 115 -11.62 8.14 11.37
N GLU A 116 -12.30 8.40 12.49
CA GLU A 116 -13.50 7.66 12.89
C GLU A 116 -14.67 7.87 11.92
N ARG A 117 -14.88 9.12 11.46
CA ARG A 117 -15.94 9.47 10.50
C ARG A 117 -15.64 8.99 9.09
N ALA A 118 -14.38 9.00 8.65
CA ALA A 118 -13.95 8.69 7.28
C ALA A 118 -14.60 7.40 6.75
N ASP A 119 -15.20 7.44 5.56
CA ASP A 119 -15.79 6.27 4.92
C ASP A 119 -14.69 5.42 4.28
N THR A 120 -14.67 4.13 4.58
CA THR A 120 -13.67 3.18 4.05
C THR A 120 -13.85 2.89 2.55
N SER A 121 -15.00 3.23 1.97
CA SER A 121 -15.25 3.13 0.52
C SER A 121 -14.78 4.36 -0.26
N HIS A 122 -14.53 5.49 0.44
CA HIS A 122 -14.04 6.74 -0.13
C HIS A 122 -12.52 6.86 -0.01
N LEU A 123 -11.94 7.76 -0.79
CA LEU A 123 -10.61 8.30 -0.55
C LEU A 123 -10.75 9.48 0.44
N SER A 124 -10.19 9.36 1.64
CA SER A 124 -10.19 10.44 2.63
C SER A 124 -8.84 11.15 2.63
N ILE A 125 -8.84 12.48 2.51
CA ILE A 125 -7.64 13.32 2.54
C ILE A 125 -7.79 14.33 3.68
N ILE A 126 -6.91 14.27 4.66
CA ILE A 126 -6.91 15.13 5.86
C ILE A 126 -5.73 16.09 5.75
N VAL A 127 -6.00 17.38 5.64
CA VAL A 127 -5.00 18.46 5.55
C VAL A 127 -4.77 19.03 6.95
N THR A 128 -3.57 18.87 7.51
CA THR A 128 -3.25 19.24 8.89
C THR A 128 -1.74 19.48 9.06
N ASP A 129 -1.30 20.10 10.14
CA ASP A 129 0.12 20.17 10.52
C ASP A 129 0.58 18.98 11.38
N LEU A 130 -0.27 17.96 11.50
CA LEU A 130 -0.08 16.79 12.35
C LEU A 130 0.14 17.15 13.83
N PHE A 131 -0.45 18.25 14.26
CA PHE A 131 -0.52 18.62 15.66
C PHE A 131 -1.78 18.02 16.29
N GLU A 132 -1.64 17.33 17.41
CA GLU A 132 -2.76 16.81 18.21
C GLU A 132 -2.67 17.42 19.60
N SER A 133 -3.80 17.94 20.10
CA SER A 133 -3.83 18.80 21.30
C SER A 133 -3.26 18.17 22.57
N ASP A 134 -3.28 16.84 22.68
CA ASP A 134 -2.71 16.11 23.81
C ASP A 134 -1.38 15.40 23.47
N ALA A 135 -0.81 15.66 22.27
CA ALA A 135 0.35 14.97 21.70
C ALA A 135 0.24 13.43 21.72
N ASP A 136 -0.96 12.90 21.90
CA ASP A 136 -1.26 11.47 22.00
C ASP A 136 -1.72 10.88 20.66
N TRP A 137 -0.77 10.69 19.77
CA TRP A 137 -1.01 10.01 18.51
C TRP A 137 -1.35 8.52 18.66
N SER A 138 -1.25 7.95 19.86
CA SER A 138 -1.59 6.55 20.10
C SER A 138 -3.06 6.26 19.77
N PHE A 139 -3.95 7.22 20.05
CA PHE A 139 -5.37 7.09 19.77
C PHE A 139 -5.67 7.15 18.26
N VAL A 140 -5.04 8.08 17.53
CA VAL A 140 -5.15 8.17 16.06
C VAL A 140 -4.61 6.92 15.41
N THR A 141 -3.42 6.47 15.81
CA THR A 141 -2.78 5.24 15.30
C THR A 141 -3.65 4.01 15.55
N LYS A 142 -4.25 3.91 16.76
CA LYS A 142 -5.18 2.83 17.08
C LYS A 142 -6.41 2.84 16.17
N LYS A 143 -7.03 4.00 15.94
CA LYS A 143 -8.17 4.14 15.04
C LYS A 143 -7.84 3.77 13.59
N ILE A 144 -6.68 4.21 13.09
CA ILE A 144 -6.21 3.85 11.76
C ILE A 144 -6.00 2.33 11.66
N ARG A 145 -5.37 1.71 12.66
CA ARG A 145 -5.18 0.26 12.70
C ARG A 145 -6.50 -0.50 12.65
N GLU A 146 -7.45 -0.14 13.53
CA GLU A 146 -8.72 -0.86 13.70
C GLU A 146 -9.65 -0.68 12.49
N LYS A 147 -9.60 0.45 11.80
CA LYS A 147 -10.53 0.77 10.72
C LYS A 147 -9.95 0.58 9.32
N PHE A 148 -8.68 0.93 9.13
CA PHE A 148 -8.06 0.90 7.80
C PHE A 148 -7.15 -0.32 7.62
N PHE A 149 -6.17 -0.54 8.48
CA PHE A 149 -5.28 -1.69 8.31
C PHE A 149 -6.01 -3.02 8.51
N ALA A 150 -6.94 -3.13 9.46
CA ALA A 150 -7.75 -4.33 9.65
C ALA A 150 -8.70 -4.63 8.45
N ALA A 151 -9.03 -3.61 7.66
CA ALA A 151 -9.80 -3.75 6.42
C ALA A 151 -8.92 -3.83 5.16
N HIS A 152 -7.61 -4.07 5.31
CA HIS A 152 -6.63 -4.15 4.22
C HIS A 152 -6.55 -2.88 3.35
N LEU A 153 -6.79 -1.72 3.96
CA LEU A 153 -6.73 -0.43 3.30
C LEU A 153 -5.35 0.23 3.48
N THR A 154 -5.05 1.16 2.61
CA THR A 154 -3.77 1.84 2.50
C THR A 154 -3.80 3.20 3.18
N VAL A 155 -2.69 3.57 3.79
CA VAL A 155 -2.46 4.86 4.42
C VAL A 155 -1.24 5.52 3.81
N ALA A 156 -1.36 6.80 3.45
CA ALA A 156 -0.21 7.57 3.00
C ALA A 156 -0.13 8.91 3.73
N VAL A 157 1.09 9.45 3.80
CA VAL A 157 1.35 10.81 4.28
C VAL A 157 2.19 11.53 3.24
N VAL A 158 1.71 12.69 2.81
CA VAL A 158 2.47 13.61 1.96
C VAL A 158 2.81 14.83 2.80
N GLY A 159 4.09 15.08 3.03
CA GLY A 159 4.57 16.28 3.69
C GLY A 159 4.99 17.32 2.67
N ILE A 160 4.58 18.56 2.86
CA ILE A 160 4.85 19.67 1.95
C ILE A 160 5.40 20.84 2.76
N ARG A 161 6.63 21.26 2.47
CA ARG A 161 7.19 22.47 3.09
C ARG A 161 6.63 23.71 2.43
N ASN A 162 6.21 24.65 3.26
CA ASN A 162 5.59 25.89 2.82
C ASN A 162 6.00 27.07 3.71
N SER A 163 5.91 28.28 3.19
CA SER A 163 6.10 29.48 3.99
C SER A 163 5.12 29.51 5.15
N PHE A 164 5.59 29.94 6.32
CA PHE A 164 4.80 29.98 7.55
C PHE A 164 5.16 31.22 8.37
N ALA A 165 4.13 31.93 8.84
CA ALA A 165 4.30 33.01 9.82
C ALA A 165 3.15 32.97 10.82
N GLY A 166 3.43 32.48 12.04
CA GLY A 166 2.39 32.29 13.05
C GLY A 166 2.94 31.68 14.36
N GLU A 167 2.02 31.25 15.20
CA GLU A 167 2.31 30.55 16.45
C GLU A 167 2.38 29.04 16.22
N ILE A 168 3.36 28.38 16.79
CA ILE A 168 3.45 26.95 16.97
C ILE A 168 3.10 26.65 18.42
N PHE A 169 2.18 25.71 18.63
CA PHE A 169 1.65 25.39 19.95
C PHE A 169 2.36 24.19 20.58
N ASP A 170 2.22 24.07 21.93
CA ASP A 170 2.66 22.93 22.74
C ASP A 170 4.14 22.53 22.52
N VAL A 171 4.99 23.53 22.39
CA VAL A 171 6.43 23.33 22.27
C VAL A 171 6.97 22.98 23.65
N GLY A 172 7.24 21.69 23.85
CA GLY A 172 7.78 21.15 25.11
C GLY A 172 6.72 20.93 26.21
N LEU A 173 7.15 20.48 27.37
CA LEU A 173 6.31 20.12 28.52
C LEU A 173 5.50 21.27 29.12
N SER A 174 5.79 22.51 28.74
CA SER A 174 5.16 23.71 29.34
C SER A 174 3.97 24.24 28.55
N ALA A 175 3.48 23.54 27.52
CA ALA A 175 2.44 24.03 26.62
C ALA A 175 2.74 25.45 26.07
N ALA A 176 4.01 25.75 25.83
CA ALA A 176 4.47 27.07 25.42
C ALA A 176 4.13 27.32 23.94
N LYS A 177 3.75 28.57 23.65
CA LYS A 177 3.63 29.06 22.28
C LYS A 177 4.98 29.56 21.80
N PHE A 178 5.28 29.25 20.54
CA PHE A 178 6.50 29.69 19.87
C PHE A 178 6.16 30.45 18.60
N ASN A 179 6.50 31.74 18.55
CA ASN A 179 6.33 32.54 17.35
C ASN A 179 7.40 32.18 16.31
N TYR A 180 6.98 31.73 15.15
CA TYR A 180 7.86 31.36 14.06
C TYR A 180 7.52 32.11 12.77
N ASN A 181 8.57 32.55 12.07
CA ASN A 181 8.46 33.14 10.73
C ASN A 181 9.57 32.55 9.86
N SER A 182 9.17 31.82 8.82
CA SER A 182 10.12 31.28 7.85
C SER A 182 10.68 32.34 6.92
N PHE A 183 10.07 33.54 6.89
CA PHE A 183 10.32 34.55 5.87
C PHE A 183 10.16 33.91 4.47
N ASP A 184 10.92 34.39 3.48
CA ASP A 184 10.96 33.82 2.13
C ASP A 184 12.15 32.84 1.95
N ASP A 185 12.64 32.24 3.04
CA ASP A 185 13.73 31.27 3.01
C ASP A 185 13.19 29.84 2.94
N PRO A 186 13.31 29.13 1.80
CA PRO A 186 12.83 27.75 1.66
C PRO A 186 13.43 26.77 2.65
N ASN A 187 14.66 26.99 3.13
CA ASN A 187 15.30 26.12 4.12
C ASN A 187 14.61 26.21 5.49
N ARG A 188 13.84 27.25 5.70
CA ARG A 188 13.09 27.51 6.94
C ARG A 188 11.60 27.25 6.81
N TYR A 189 11.13 26.78 5.66
CA TYR A 189 9.72 26.45 5.45
C TYR A 189 9.27 25.36 6.43
N ARG A 190 8.05 25.53 6.98
CA ARG A 190 7.42 24.57 7.89
C ARG A 190 6.60 23.56 7.07
N PRO A 191 6.61 22.26 7.39
CA PRO A 191 5.79 21.30 6.72
C PRO A 191 4.32 21.36 7.24
N PHE A 192 3.39 21.14 6.31
CA PHE A 192 2.05 20.62 6.57
C PHE A 192 1.87 19.30 5.84
N TYR A 193 0.82 18.56 6.12
CA TYR A 193 0.68 17.19 5.67
C TYR A 193 -0.70 16.91 5.08
N LEU A 194 -0.73 15.96 4.16
CA LEU A 194 -1.92 15.27 3.72
C LEU A 194 -1.85 13.85 4.29
N LEU A 195 -2.74 13.52 5.24
CA LEU A 195 -2.95 12.14 5.65
C LEU A 195 -4.05 11.55 4.76
N ILE A 196 -3.72 10.51 4.00
CA ILE A 196 -4.53 9.95 2.93
C ILE A 196 -4.88 8.53 3.31
N LEU A 197 -6.18 8.21 3.31
CA LEU A 197 -6.72 6.94 3.78
C LEU A 197 -7.68 6.39 2.72
N GLY A 198 -7.56 5.11 2.36
CA GLY A 198 -8.47 4.51 1.40
C GLY A 198 -7.96 3.21 0.79
N ARG A 199 -8.60 2.80 -0.30
CA ARG A 199 -8.19 1.62 -1.07
C ARG A 199 -6.82 1.82 -1.70
N ASP A 200 -6.07 0.75 -1.86
CA ASP A 200 -4.69 0.76 -2.35
C ASP A 200 -4.56 1.43 -3.73
N ASP A 201 -5.41 1.06 -4.67
CA ASP A 201 -5.44 1.63 -6.01
C ASP A 201 -5.78 3.14 -6.02
N ALA A 202 -6.74 3.57 -5.21
CA ALA A 202 -7.14 4.97 -5.10
C ALA A 202 -6.01 5.84 -4.52
N VAL A 203 -5.38 5.38 -3.42
CA VAL A 203 -4.27 6.08 -2.77
C VAL A 203 -3.06 6.17 -3.71
N LYS A 204 -2.63 5.05 -4.32
CA LYS A 204 -1.49 5.04 -5.26
C LYS A 204 -1.74 5.92 -6.48
N ASN A 205 -2.95 5.86 -7.07
CA ASN A 205 -3.32 6.71 -8.20
C ASN A 205 -3.31 8.20 -7.82
N PHE A 206 -3.84 8.55 -6.64
CA PHE A 206 -3.76 9.90 -6.11
C PHE A 206 -2.31 10.36 -5.98
N LEU A 207 -1.44 9.58 -5.30
CA LEU A 207 -0.03 9.93 -5.11
C LEU A 207 0.71 10.13 -6.44
N ARG A 208 0.46 9.26 -7.42
CA ARG A 208 1.04 9.39 -8.77
C ARG A 208 0.61 10.69 -9.44
N LYS A 209 -0.70 10.98 -9.51
CA LYS A 209 -1.23 12.20 -10.09
C LYS A 209 -0.76 13.46 -9.35
N PHE A 210 -0.65 13.38 -8.03
CA PHE A 210 -0.18 14.48 -7.18
C PHE A 210 1.30 14.77 -7.45
N ASN A 211 2.15 13.74 -7.51
CA ASN A 211 3.57 13.87 -7.80
C ASN A 211 3.89 14.41 -9.21
N GLU A 212 3.00 14.17 -10.18
CA GLU A 212 3.16 14.69 -11.54
C GLU A 212 2.91 16.22 -11.65
N ARG A 213 2.42 16.87 -10.58
CA ARG A 213 2.14 18.32 -10.59
C ARG A 213 3.41 19.15 -10.44
N GLN A 214 3.73 19.93 -11.45
CA GLN A 214 4.93 20.79 -11.50
C GLN A 214 4.90 21.94 -10.47
N THR A 215 3.73 22.22 -9.87
CA THR A 215 3.56 23.31 -8.90
C THR A 215 4.01 22.92 -7.48
N LEU A 216 4.33 21.65 -7.25
CA LEU A 216 4.80 21.20 -5.94
C LEU A 216 6.26 21.60 -5.71
N PRO A 217 6.64 21.96 -4.48
CA PRO A 217 8.05 22.18 -4.13
C PRO A 217 8.86 20.90 -4.36
N ASN A 218 10.12 21.07 -4.79
CA ASN A 218 11.06 19.94 -4.92
C ASN A 218 11.29 19.19 -3.58
N ASP A 219 10.95 19.82 -2.46
CA ASP A 219 11.09 19.27 -1.11
C ASP A 219 9.73 18.76 -0.59
N THR A 220 9.11 17.86 -1.35
CA THR A 220 7.88 17.16 -0.97
C THR A 220 8.23 15.74 -0.51
N GLY A 221 7.82 15.39 0.71
CA GLY A 221 8.05 14.07 1.29
C GLY A 221 6.85 13.14 1.08
N TYR A 222 7.10 11.89 0.70
CA TYR A 222 6.06 10.87 0.54
C TYR A 222 6.34 9.70 1.47
N PHE A 223 5.28 9.17 2.09
CA PHE A 223 5.31 7.99 2.95
C PHE A 223 4.05 7.17 2.68
N LEU A 224 4.22 5.91 2.32
CA LEU A 224 3.12 5.00 1.95
C LEU A 224 3.20 3.72 2.75
N LEU A 225 2.09 3.37 3.37
CA LEU A 225 1.85 2.12 4.09
C LEU A 225 0.78 1.32 3.34
N THR A 226 1.21 0.31 2.61
CA THR A 226 0.39 -0.57 1.78
C THR A 226 0.76 -2.03 2.01
N GLU A 227 -0.16 -2.95 1.79
CA GLU A 227 0.15 -4.38 1.77
C GLU A 227 0.91 -4.78 0.50
N ASN A 228 0.74 -4.04 -0.60
CA ASN A 228 1.35 -4.38 -1.88
C ASN A 228 2.49 -3.38 -2.19
N LEU A 229 3.71 -3.75 -1.81
CA LEU A 229 4.91 -2.96 -2.09
C LEU A 229 5.36 -3.03 -3.56
N SER A 230 4.76 -3.92 -4.34
CA SER A 230 4.94 -4.03 -5.79
C SER A 230 3.60 -4.39 -6.42
N ASP A 231 3.35 -3.87 -7.62
CA ASP A 231 2.19 -4.23 -8.45
C ASP A 231 2.48 -5.41 -9.38
N ALA A 232 3.62 -6.09 -9.17
CA ALA A 232 4.06 -7.22 -9.98
C ALA A 232 3.05 -8.38 -9.97
N ASP A 233 2.79 -8.93 -11.15
CA ASP A 233 1.91 -10.08 -11.37
C ASP A 233 2.73 -11.28 -11.85
N PHE A 234 2.83 -12.31 -11.00
CA PHE A 234 3.60 -13.52 -11.30
C PHE A 234 3.14 -14.21 -12.59
N SER A 235 1.88 -14.11 -12.96
CA SER A 235 1.38 -14.74 -14.18
C SER A 235 2.08 -14.25 -15.45
N THR A 236 2.60 -13.01 -15.44
CA THR A 236 3.26 -12.38 -16.57
C THR A 236 4.77 -12.65 -16.64
N PHE A 237 5.35 -13.25 -15.59
CA PHE A 237 6.81 -13.46 -15.54
C PHE A 237 7.27 -14.61 -16.40
N GLU A 238 8.40 -14.42 -17.05
CA GLU A 238 9.15 -15.50 -17.68
C GLU A 238 9.93 -16.29 -16.62
N LEU A 239 9.88 -17.61 -16.75
CA LEU A 239 10.61 -18.52 -15.87
C LEU A 239 11.92 -18.93 -16.53
N SER A 240 12.95 -19.09 -15.72
CA SER A 240 14.25 -19.61 -16.13
C SER A 240 14.71 -20.70 -15.15
N GLU A 241 15.75 -21.45 -15.54
CA GLU A 241 16.31 -22.54 -14.72
C GLU A 241 15.22 -23.48 -14.17
N VAL A 242 14.30 -23.89 -15.04
CA VAL A 242 13.18 -24.77 -14.68
C VAL A 242 13.69 -26.21 -14.60
N GLU A 243 13.54 -26.84 -13.42
CA GLU A 243 13.94 -28.23 -13.15
C GLU A 243 12.75 -29.01 -12.62
N ASN A 244 12.48 -30.18 -13.18
CA ASN A 244 11.40 -31.09 -12.79
C ASN A 244 9.97 -30.49 -12.85
N PHE A 245 9.81 -29.32 -13.49
CA PHE A 245 8.52 -28.72 -13.83
C PHE A 245 8.38 -28.64 -15.34
N TYR A 246 7.18 -28.89 -15.85
CA TYR A 246 6.79 -28.54 -17.21
C TYR A 246 5.48 -27.75 -17.22
N SER A 247 5.26 -26.96 -18.25
CA SER A 247 3.98 -26.24 -18.41
C SER A 247 2.87 -27.23 -18.66
N ASP A 248 1.78 -27.10 -17.91
CA ASP A 248 0.56 -27.92 -18.04
C ASP A 248 -0.63 -26.98 -18.23
N ASP A 249 -1.68 -27.47 -18.92
CA ASP A 249 -2.94 -26.76 -19.15
C ASP A 249 -4.16 -27.67 -18.97
N THR A 250 -3.94 -28.81 -18.32
CA THR A 250 -5.01 -29.84 -18.15
C THR A 250 -6.15 -29.38 -17.27
N LEU A 251 -5.91 -28.47 -16.31
CA LEU A 251 -6.93 -27.92 -15.41
C LEU A 251 -7.67 -26.73 -16.02
N GLN A 252 -7.14 -26.15 -17.10
CA GLN A 252 -7.71 -24.98 -17.80
C GLN A 252 -8.02 -23.81 -16.87
N LEU A 253 -7.06 -23.46 -16.03
CA LEU A 253 -7.15 -22.34 -15.12
C LEU A 253 -7.29 -21.02 -15.89
N ASP A 254 -7.86 -20.01 -15.25
CA ASP A 254 -7.84 -18.67 -15.82
C ASP A 254 -6.37 -18.19 -15.91
N GLY A 255 -6.00 -17.53 -17.00
CA GLY A 255 -4.61 -17.19 -17.33
C GLY A 255 -3.85 -16.34 -16.28
N ARG A 256 -4.43 -16.11 -15.10
CA ARG A 256 -3.80 -15.41 -13.96
C ARG A 256 -2.95 -16.33 -13.09
N ILE A 257 -2.98 -17.64 -13.34
CA ILE A 257 -2.24 -18.64 -12.56
C ILE A 257 -1.50 -19.54 -13.51
N LYS A 258 -0.20 -19.75 -13.27
CA LYS A 258 0.60 -20.74 -13.99
C LYS A 258 0.24 -22.13 -13.49
N GLU A 259 0.10 -23.04 -14.44
CA GLU A 259 -0.14 -24.47 -14.22
C GLU A 259 1.11 -25.25 -14.59
N PHE A 260 1.53 -26.16 -13.72
CA PHE A 260 2.69 -27.01 -13.90
C PHE A 260 2.33 -28.48 -13.69
N GLY A 261 2.93 -29.36 -14.49
CA GLY A 261 3.11 -30.76 -14.16
C GLY A 261 4.50 -31.04 -13.60
N LEU A 262 4.71 -32.22 -13.07
CA LEU A 262 6.02 -32.70 -12.60
C LEU A 262 6.48 -33.87 -13.47
N ASP A 263 7.75 -33.83 -13.92
CA ASP A 263 8.38 -34.97 -14.61
C ASP A 263 8.51 -36.19 -13.67
N ASN A 264 8.87 -35.94 -12.41
CA ASN A 264 9.01 -36.98 -11.39
C ASN A 264 8.62 -36.43 -10.01
N PHE A 265 7.65 -37.07 -9.35
CA PHE A 265 7.15 -36.66 -8.02
C PHE A 265 8.19 -36.88 -6.91
N ALA A 266 9.13 -37.82 -7.07
CA ALA A 266 10.16 -38.10 -6.08
C ALA A 266 11.32 -37.09 -6.09
N ASP A 267 11.53 -36.37 -7.20
CA ASP A 267 12.66 -35.46 -7.37
C ASP A 267 12.30 -34.03 -6.92
N ALA A 268 13.30 -33.30 -6.45
CA ALA A 268 13.13 -31.89 -6.14
C ALA A 268 12.79 -31.09 -7.43
N ALA A 269 11.93 -30.09 -7.28
CA ALA A 269 11.53 -29.23 -8.37
C ALA A 269 11.90 -27.78 -8.09
N SER A 270 12.36 -27.04 -9.11
CA SER A 270 12.71 -25.64 -8.94
C SER A 270 12.49 -24.81 -10.21
N PHE A 271 12.36 -23.50 -10.04
CA PHE A 271 12.41 -22.50 -11.10
C PHE A 271 12.92 -21.16 -10.58
N MET A 272 13.37 -20.30 -11.49
CA MET A 272 13.74 -18.93 -11.20
C MET A 272 12.79 -17.96 -11.89
N VAL A 273 12.50 -16.86 -11.19
CA VAL A 273 11.71 -15.74 -11.69
C VAL A 273 12.58 -14.50 -11.72
N ASN A 274 12.66 -13.86 -12.89
CA ASN A 274 13.27 -12.54 -13.04
C ASN A 274 12.21 -11.48 -12.71
N TRP A 275 12.53 -10.60 -11.76
CA TRP A 275 11.61 -9.57 -11.31
C TRP A 275 12.32 -8.23 -11.12
N THR A 276 11.79 -7.19 -11.76
CA THR A 276 12.23 -5.81 -11.54
C THR A 276 11.35 -5.17 -10.44
N TYR A 277 11.99 -4.66 -9.40
CA TYR A 277 11.29 -3.97 -8.32
C TYR A 277 11.08 -2.50 -8.66
N GLU A 278 9.83 -2.13 -8.86
CA GLU A 278 9.39 -0.76 -9.05
C GLU A 278 8.57 -0.34 -7.84
N PRO A 279 9.16 0.39 -6.87
CA PRO A 279 8.44 0.82 -5.69
C PRO A 279 7.35 1.85 -6.03
N PRO A 280 6.15 1.75 -5.46
CA PRO A 280 5.16 2.81 -5.56
C PRO A 280 5.67 4.09 -4.88
N ILE A 281 5.17 5.24 -5.31
CA ILE A 281 5.57 6.55 -4.75
C ILE A 281 5.34 6.56 -3.24
N GLY A 282 6.37 6.89 -2.49
CA GLY A 282 6.32 6.95 -1.03
C GLY A 282 6.52 5.62 -0.32
N ALA A 283 6.75 4.52 -1.04
CA ALA A 283 7.06 3.26 -0.39
C ALA A 283 8.25 3.40 0.58
N CYS A 284 8.14 2.74 1.72
CA CYS A 284 9.24 2.68 2.68
C CYS A 284 10.47 2.04 2.04
N PRO A 285 11.68 2.59 2.24
CA PRO A 285 12.91 1.95 1.81
C PRO A 285 13.05 0.54 2.40
N ILE A 286 13.42 -0.42 1.57
CA ILE A 286 13.51 -1.84 1.91
C ILE A 286 14.97 -2.26 2.04
N ASP A 287 15.28 -2.95 3.13
CA ASP A 287 16.51 -3.70 3.29
C ASP A 287 16.27 -5.13 2.77
N PHE A 288 16.68 -5.40 1.55
CA PHE A 288 16.49 -6.71 0.90
C PHE A 288 17.27 -7.85 1.55
N ALA A 289 18.23 -7.55 2.43
CA ALA A 289 18.87 -8.58 3.26
C ALA A 289 17.96 -9.05 4.41
N GLN A 290 16.88 -8.32 4.69
CA GLN A 290 15.91 -8.59 5.74
C GLN A 290 14.52 -8.88 5.16
N VAL A 291 14.43 -9.88 4.30
CA VAL A 291 13.18 -10.41 3.75
C VAL A 291 12.94 -11.82 4.27
N GLU A 292 11.68 -12.16 4.41
CA GLU A 292 11.22 -13.50 4.81
C GLU A 292 10.27 -14.06 3.76
N THR A 293 10.16 -15.37 3.73
CA THR A 293 9.30 -16.11 2.82
C THR A 293 8.29 -16.91 3.60
N LEU A 294 7.02 -16.81 3.25
CA LEU A 294 5.95 -17.65 3.74
C LEU A 294 5.36 -18.43 2.59
N ALA A 295 5.36 -19.77 2.69
CA ALA A 295 4.71 -20.63 1.72
C ALA A 295 3.47 -21.29 2.32
N GLU A 296 2.37 -21.26 1.57
CA GLU A 296 1.11 -21.93 1.89
C GLU A 296 0.79 -22.91 0.76
N ILE A 297 0.42 -24.14 1.12
CA ILE A 297 0.04 -25.15 0.14
C ILE A 297 -1.35 -25.65 0.45
N PHE A 298 -2.14 -25.82 -0.58
CA PHE A 298 -3.50 -26.32 -0.50
C PHE A 298 -3.65 -27.45 -1.50
N SER A 299 -4.25 -28.56 -1.10
CA SER A 299 -4.57 -29.69 -1.99
C SER A 299 -6.07 -29.80 -2.19
N VAL A 300 -6.50 -30.16 -3.39
CA VAL A 300 -7.92 -30.39 -3.68
C VAL A 300 -8.42 -31.62 -2.92
N ASP A 301 -9.57 -31.45 -2.24
CA ASP A 301 -10.34 -32.53 -1.66
C ASP A 301 -11.84 -32.32 -1.93
N GLY A 302 -12.37 -33.05 -2.91
CA GLY A 302 -13.70 -32.81 -3.45
C GLY A 302 -13.83 -31.42 -4.09
N GLU A 303 -14.72 -30.59 -3.57
CA GLU A 303 -14.96 -29.23 -4.05
C GLU A 303 -14.21 -28.13 -3.27
N ASN A 304 -13.23 -28.52 -2.44
CA ASN A 304 -12.53 -27.58 -1.56
C ASN A 304 -11.02 -27.66 -1.71
N TRP A 305 -10.34 -26.52 -1.42
CA TRP A 305 -8.92 -26.45 -1.20
C TRP A 305 -8.64 -26.57 0.30
N LEU A 306 -7.95 -27.63 0.71
CA LEU A 306 -7.59 -27.87 2.11
C LEU A 306 -6.11 -27.53 2.34
N PRO A 307 -5.78 -26.74 3.39
CA PRO A 307 -4.40 -26.42 3.71
C PRO A 307 -3.62 -27.65 4.13
N ARG A 308 -2.32 -27.68 3.81
CA ARG A 308 -1.37 -28.70 4.26
C ARG A 308 -0.50 -28.13 5.37
N GLU A 309 -0.35 -28.92 6.46
CA GLU A 309 0.51 -28.55 7.59
C GLU A 309 1.99 -28.68 7.28
N GLN A 310 2.37 -29.67 6.46
CA GLN A 310 3.77 -29.90 6.07
C GLN A 310 4.05 -29.31 4.71
N ASN A 311 5.08 -28.48 4.64
CA ASN A 311 5.61 -27.99 3.36
C ASN A 311 7.14 -27.87 3.45
N ASP A 312 7.82 -28.23 2.35
CA ASP A 312 9.26 -28.00 2.13
C ASP A 312 9.44 -27.12 0.89
N VAL A 313 8.63 -26.04 0.85
CA VAL A 313 8.72 -25.01 -0.19
C VAL A 313 9.60 -23.89 0.33
N ARG A 314 10.56 -23.49 -0.48
CA ARG A 314 11.49 -22.40 -0.18
C ARG A 314 11.50 -21.43 -1.32
N ALA A 315 11.57 -20.17 -1.00
CA ALA A 315 11.91 -19.14 -1.97
C ALA A 315 13.06 -18.29 -1.41
N ALA A 316 14.02 -17.99 -2.24
CA ALA A 316 15.14 -17.12 -1.93
C ALA A 316 15.14 -15.95 -2.91
N LEU A 317 15.20 -14.74 -2.37
CA LEU A 317 15.35 -13.53 -3.17
C LEU A 317 16.86 -13.23 -3.31
N LEU A 318 17.34 -13.22 -4.53
CA LEU A 318 18.73 -12.92 -4.88
C LEU A 318 18.74 -11.59 -5.66
N LYS A 319 19.62 -10.69 -5.29
CA LYS A 319 19.82 -9.45 -6.04
C LYS A 319 20.77 -9.72 -7.20
N ASP A 320 20.48 -9.20 -8.39
CA ASP A 320 21.44 -9.24 -9.50
C ASP A 320 22.54 -8.19 -9.23
N ASP A 321 23.79 -8.63 -9.21
CA ASP A 321 24.95 -7.74 -8.97
C ASP A 321 25.18 -6.73 -10.10
N ARG A 322 24.60 -6.99 -11.28
CA ARG A 322 24.78 -6.16 -12.48
C ARG A 322 23.73 -5.06 -12.62
N GLN A 323 22.55 -5.24 -12.02
CA GLN A 323 21.42 -4.33 -12.12
C GLN A 323 20.74 -4.19 -10.76
N SER A 324 20.74 -2.96 -10.22
CA SER A 324 20.39 -2.70 -8.82
C SER A 324 18.91 -2.93 -8.46
N ASP A 325 18.04 -2.94 -9.44
CA ASP A 325 16.58 -3.09 -9.35
C ASP A 325 16.07 -4.45 -9.84
N LEU A 326 16.97 -5.29 -10.42
CA LEU A 326 16.65 -6.63 -10.86
C LEU A 326 16.89 -7.64 -9.73
N PHE A 327 15.89 -8.44 -9.45
CA PHE A 327 15.92 -9.52 -8.48
C PHE A 327 15.59 -10.86 -9.12
N LEU A 328 16.18 -11.91 -8.58
CA LEU A 328 15.93 -13.28 -8.94
C LEU A 328 15.24 -13.96 -7.77
N ALA A 329 14.01 -14.43 -7.94
CA ALA A 329 13.35 -15.25 -6.95
C ALA A 329 13.50 -16.72 -7.33
N LYS A 330 14.34 -17.46 -6.61
CA LYS A 330 14.48 -18.91 -6.79
C LYS A 330 13.44 -19.61 -5.90
N VAL A 331 12.54 -20.34 -6.54
CA VAL A 331 11.56 -21.20 -5.88
C VAL A 331 12.04 -22.65 -5.98
N SER A 332 11.98 -23.38 -4.87
CA SER A 332 12.26 -24.82 -4.84
C SER A 332 11.30 -25.53 -3.90
N LEU A 333 10.93 -26.75 -4.22
CA LEU A 333 10.11 -27.60 -3.41
C LEU A 333 10.50 -29.08 -3.55
N THR A 334 10.20 -29.88 -2.51
CA THR A 334 10.28 -31.33 -2.55
C THR A 334 8.86 -31.87 -2.66
N PRO A 335 8.41 -32.37 -3.84
CA PRO A 335 7.01 -32.73 -4.06
C PRO A 335 6.50 -33.76 -3.04
N GLU A 336 7.19 -34.85 -2.77
CA GLU A 336 6.77 -35.90 -1.80
C GLU A 336 6.47 -35.34 -0.39
N LYS A 337 7.17 -34.25 0.03
CA LYS A 337 7.00 -33.64 1.34
C LYS A 337 5.93 -32.55 1.34
N SER A 338 5.68 -31.94 0.17
CA SER A 338 4.90 -30.71 0.06
C SER A 338 3.54 -30.94 -0.56
N LEU A 339 3.45 -31.80 -1.57
CA LEU A 339 2.26 -31.96 -2.41
C LEU A 339 1.49 -33.24 -2.06
N SER A 340 0.25 -33.33 -2.47
CA SER A 340 -0.53 -34.56 -2.45
C SER A 340 -0.46 -35.20 -3.83
N GLU A 341 0.11 -36.39 -3.92
CA GLU A 341 0.23 -37.15 -5.16
C GLU A 341 -1.15 -37.45 -5.75
N GLY A 342 -1.28 -37.30 -7.07
CA GLY A 342 -2.54 -37.54 -7.78
C GLY A 342 -3.65 -36.54 -7.49
N LYS A 343 -3.33 -35.39 -6.86
CA LYS A 343 -4.27 -34.28 -6.63
C LYS A 343 -3.69 -32.98 -7.20
N ALA A 344 -4.57 -32.05 -7.57
CA ALA A 344 -4.16 -30.68 -7.84
C ALA A 344 -3.73 -29.99 -6.54
N ASN A 345 -2.59 -29.30 -6.57
CA ASN A 345 -2.01 -28.60 -5.42
C ASN A 345 -1.81 -27.12 -5.77
N PHE A 346 -2.42 -26.22 -5.02
CA PHE A 346 -2.20 -24.78 -5.14
C PHE A 346 -1.09 -24.35 -4.19
N VAL A 347 -0.08 -23.69 -4.71
CA VAL A 347 1.07 -23.16 -3.98
C VAL A 347 1.03 -21.65 -4.02
N ARG A 348 1.06 -21.04 -2.84
CA ARG A 348 1.17 -19.59 -2.64
C ARG A 348 2.44 -19.28 -1.87
N ILE A 349 3.28 -18.43 -2.42
CA ILE A 349 4.51 -17.99 -1.78
C ILE A 349 4.46 -16.47 -1.68
N LYS A 350 4.59 -15.96 -0.45
CA LYS A 350 4.68 -14.53 -0.17
C LYS A 350 6.11 -14.20 0.24
N ILE A 351 6.73 -13.26 -0.45
CA ILE A 351 8.02 -12.68 -0.09
C ILE A 351 7.75 -11.30 0.51
N SER A 352 8.15 -11.11 1.76
CA SER A 352 7.84 -9.94 2.56
C SER A 352 9.09 -9.39 3.24
N PRO A 353 9.23 -8.07 3.43
CA PRO A 353 10.26 -7.55 4.31
C PRO A 353 9.93 -7.95 5.76
N THR A 354 10.94 -8.08 6.61
CA THR A 354 10.73 -8.13 8.06
C THR A 354 10.38 -6.74 8.58
N GLU A 355 9.91 -6.63 9.83
CA GLU A 355 9.61 -5.33 10.45
C GLU A 355 10.83 -4.37 10.42
N ASN A 356 12.03 -4.91 10.69
CA ASN A 356 13.28 -4.17 10.63
C ASN A 356 13.79 -3.95 9.20
N GLY A 357 13.28 -4.71 8.24
CA GLY A 357 13.57 -4.56 6.82
C GLY A 357 12.87 -3.35 6.19
N LEU A 358 11.83 -2.80 6.81
CA LEU A 358 11.17 -1.57 6.39
C LEU A 358 11.71 -0.37 7.18
N ARG A 359 12.32 0.59 6.49
CA ARG A 359 12.88 1.80 7.09
C ARG A 359 11.99 3.01 6.82
N LEU A 360 11.97 3.97 7.74
CA LEU A 360 11.34 5.26 7.46
C LEU A 360 12.13 6.00 6.37
N PRO A 361 11.46 6.74 5.47
CA PRO A 361 12.14 7.62 4.51
C PRO A 361 13.01 8.66 5.22
N ALA A 362 14.15 9.00 4.64
CA ALA A 362 15.12 9.90 5.25
C ALA A 362 14.54 11.29 5.59
N TRP A 363 13.59 11.80 4.80
CA TRP A 363 12.94 13.08 5.06
C TRP A 363 12.19 13.10 6.40
N VAL A 364 11.65 11.95 6.84
CA VAL A 364 10.91 11.85 8.12
C VAL A 364 11.80 12.23 9.29
N GLU A 365 13.02 11.69 9.35
CA GLU A 365 13.99 12.03 10.39
C GLU A 365 14.48 13.48 10.24
N ALA A 366 14.72 13.92 9.00
CA ALA A 366 15.19 15.28 8.73
C ALA A 366 14.18 16.35 9.17
N TRP A 367 12.86 16.06 9.04
CA TRP A 367 11.79 17.00 9.39
C TRP A 367 11.21 16.78 10.79
N SER A 368 11.71 15.81 11.53
CA SER A 368 11.27 15.51 12.90
C SER A 368 12.14 16.23 13.92
N VAL A 369 11.52 16.65 15.00
CA VAL A 369 12.19 17.04 16.24
C VAL A 369 11.55 16.28 17.40
N ASN A 370 12.38 15.57 18.16
CA ASN A 370 11.93 14.88 19.36
C ASN A 370 11.98 15.83 20.54
N VAL A 371 10.87 15.94 21.27
CA VAL A 371 10.73 16.87 22.39
C VAL A 371 10.53 16.08 23.67
N ASP A 372 11.65 15.81 24.35
CA ASP A 372 11.64 15.20 25.69
C ASP A 372 12.05 16.22 26.75
N GLY A 373 11.43 17.43 26.80
CA GLY A 373 11.73 18.44 27.80
C GLY A 373 11.56 19.87 27.33
N ALA A 374 12.00 20.85 28.17
CA ALA A 374 11.99 22.26 27.82
C ALA A 374 12.96 22.54 26.66
N ILE A 375 12.45 22.98 25.53
CA ILE A 375 13.28 23.25 24.36
C ILE A 375 13.75 24.69 24.38
N LYS A 376 15.03 24.90 24.61
CA LYS A 376 15.65 26.23 24.53
C LYS A 376 15.85 26.72 23.09
N ASN A 377 15.96 25.77 22.12
CA ASN A 377 16.27 26.08 20.71
C ASN A 377 15.38 25.24 19.79
N PHE A 378 14.06 25.46 19.85
CA PHE A 378 13.11 24.79 18.98
C PHE A 378 13.29 25.26 17.52
N ASP A 379 13.47 24.32 16.60
CA ASP A 379 13.49 24.58 15.16
C ASP A 379 12.07 24.53 14.60
N GLY A 380 11.44 25.69 14.38
CA GLY A 380 10.08 25.82 13.86
C GLY A 380 9.88 25.29 12.43
N SER A 381 10.98 24.99 11.71
CA SER A 381 10.91 24.34 10.39
C SER A 381 10.65 22.82 10.47
N LYS A 382 10.53 22.27 11.68
CA LYS A 382 10.33 20.84 11.91
C LYS A 382 9.01 20.55 12.63
N THR A 383 8.54 19.32 12.51
CA THR A 383 7.36 18.82 13.19
C THR A 383 7.74 18.02 14.43
N ILE A 384 7.02 18.26 15.52
CA ILE A 384 7.25 17.58 16.79
C ILE A 384 6.84 16.10 16.66
N ASN A 385 7.74 15.19 17.06
CA ASN A 385 7.52 13.75 17.12
C ASN A 385 7.04 13.08 15.80
N LEU A 386 7.30 13.66 14.63
CA LEU A 386 6.91 13.11 13.33
C LEU A 386 7.42 11.67 13.14
N SER A 387 8.69 11.41 13.43
CA SER A 387 9.29 10.09 13.28
C SER A 387 8.66 9.05 14.21
N ARG A 388 8.25 9.45 15.42
CA ARG A 388 7.51 8.57 16.34
C ARG A 388 6.13 8.21 15.80
N LEU A 389 5.39 9.19 15.27
CA LEU A 389 4.09 8.98 14.67
C LEU A 389 4.16 8.00 13.48
N LEU A 390 5.01 8.33 12.49
CA LEU A 390 5.11 7.51 11.27
C LEU A 390 5.71 6.13 11.56
N GLY A 391 6.62 6.03 12.53
CA GLY A 391 7.13 4.76 13.03
C GLY A 391 6.03 3.91 13.68
N SER A 392 5.18 4.52 14.51
CA SER A 392 4.04 3.84 15.14
C SER A 392 3.02 3.35 14.11
N LEU A 393 2.71 4.16 13.09
CA LEU A 393 1.83 3.76 11.99
C LEU A 393 2.43 2.57 11.21
N LYS A 394 3.72 2.62 10.88
CA LYS A 394 4.43 1.51 10.20
C LYS A 394 4.33 0.21 11.00
N ASN A 395 4.62 0.27 12.29
CA ASN A 395 4.56 -0.93 13.15
C ASN A 395 3.13 -1.45 13.29
N SER A 396 2.14 -0.56 13.42
CA SER A 396 0.72 -0.95 13.46
C SER A 396 0.24 -1.62 12.18
N GLN A 397 0.70 -1.16 11.02
CA GLN A 397 0.43 -1.86 9.77
C GLN A 397 1.07 -3.24 9.78
N PHE A 398 2.35 -3.35 10.13
CA PHE A 398 3.07 -4.61 10.11
C PHE A 398 2.44 -5.67 11.03
N GLU A 399 1.95 -5.27 12.19
CA GLU A 399 1.23 -6.14 13.14
C GLU A 399 -0.12 -6.63 12.58
N THR A 400 -0.80 -5.82 11.75
CA THR A 400 -2.16 -6.10 11.28
C THR A 400 -2.17 -6.78 9.91
N SER A 401 -1.32 -6.29 9.00
CA SER A 401 -1.23 -6.77 7.62
C SER A 401 0.21 -6.64 7.12
N ARG A 402 0.88 -7.77 6.98
CA ARG A 402 2.27 -7.79 6.53
C ARG A 402 2.39 -7.32 5.09
N PRO A 403 3.22 -6.29 4.82
CA PRO A 403 3.49 -5.85 3.46
C PRO A 403 4.19 -6.97 2.66
N LYS A 404 3.80 -7.16 1.41
CA LYS A 404 4.41 -8.12 0.51
C LYS A 404 5.11 -7.43 -0.66
N LEU A 405 6.28 -7.95 -0.99
CA LEU A 405 7.08 -7.54 -2.16
C LEU A 405 6.63 -8.27 -3.41
N LEU A 406 6.44 -9.57 -3.28
CA LEU A 406 6.09 -10.45 -4.38
C LEU A 406 5.20 -11.57 -3.85
N GLU A 407 4.16 -11.91 -4.62
CA GLU A 407 3.34 -13.07 -4.39
C GLU A 407 3.39 -13.98 -5.62
N ILE A 408 3.86 -15.22 -5.42
CA ILE A 408 3.99 -16.23 -6.45
C ILE A 408 2.87 -17.25 -6.23
N ASN A 409 1.97 -17.36 -7.19
CA ASN A 409 0.83 -18.28 -7.14
C ASN A 409 0.89 -19.22 -8.34
N PHE A 410 0.90 -20.53 -8.08
CA PHE A 410 0.86 -21.53 -9.14
C PHE A 410 0.12 -22.79 -8.68
N VAL A 411 -0.30 -23.59 -9.64
CA VAL A 411 -0.90 -24.90 -9.39
C VAL A 411 0.00 -25.97 -9.95
N VAL A 412 0.18 -27.06 -9.20
CA VAL A 412 0.78 -28.29 -9.69
C VAL A 412 -0.35 -29.27 -9.98
N ALA A 413 -0.48 -29.66 -11.23
CA ALA A 413 -1.47 -30.65 -11.70
C ALA A 413 -1.17 -32.03 -11.14
N PRO A 414 -2.17 -32.95 -11.11
CA PRO A 414 -2.03 -34.31 -10.58
C PRO A 414 -1.01 -35.16 -11.29
#